data_70b5cee9929bd8721afa6b89a3541c07
#
_entry.id   70b5cee9929bd8721afa6b89a3541c07
#
_cell.length_a   1.000
_cell.length_b   1.000
_cell.length_c   1.000
_cell.angle_alpha   90.00
_cell.angle_beta   90.00
_cell.angle_gamma   90.00
#
_symmetry.space_group_name_H-M   'P 1'
#
loop_
_entity.id
_entity.type
_entity.pdbx_description
1 polymer ?
#
loop_
_entity_poly.entity_id
_entity_poly.type
_entity_poly.pdbx_seq_one_letter_code
_entity_poly.pdbx_strand_id
1 'polypeptide(L)'
;LYANTISFVRNTPEMTAASSIAQANSLGGFDFYLALHSNASGEEQAGKNRGIIVFYYPTSSDGKRAAELFAAQLRMVYPLPAKVTTQATTTLGEVRRPRYPANLIELGYHDNYDDARWIENNLDAAAQAIARGLTEYFGLPFITPLTPWQGAVRTPQGGSLNLRAAPGTRADVVALLPDGAKVTVYGRYQEWYTVGYNG
;
A
#
# COMPACT_ATOMS: atom_id res chain seq x y z
N LEU A 1 4.76 -9.62 1.37
CA LEU A 1 5.44 -9.62 0.06
C LEU A 1 6.62 -8.65 -0.01
N TYR A 2 6.64 -7.62 0.84
CA TYR A 2 7.67 -6.57 0.85
C TYR A 2 8.48 -6.53 2.14
N ALA A 3 8.54 -7.62 2.90
CA ALA A 3 9.17 -7.66 4.23
C ALA A 3 10.63 -7.19 4.26
N ASN A 4 11.34 -7.33 3.14
CA ASN A 4 12.75 -6.92 3.02
C ASN A 4 12.93 -5.51 2.39
N THR A 5 11.84 -4.88 1.92
CA THR A 5 11.90 -3.58 1.22
C THR A 5 11.01 -2.52 1.82
N ILE A 6 9.86 -2.90 2.41
CA ILE A 6 8.94 -1.98 3.07
C ILE A 6 8.64 -2.52 4.47
N SER A 7 8.94 -1.73 5.48
CA SER A 7 8.56 -1.98 6.87
C SER A 7 7.39 -1.09 7.26
N PHE A 8 6.47 -1.63 8.06
CA PHE A 8 5.30 -0.90 8.52
C PHE A 8 5.30 -0.79 10.03
N VAL A 9 5.11 0.42 10.53
CA VAL A 9 4.70 0.68 11.90
C VAL A 9 3.26 1.15 11.86
N ARG A 10 2.38 0.49 12.60
CA ARG A 10 0.95 0.81 12.64
C ARG A 10 0.57 1.39 14.00
N ASN A 11 -0.44 2.26 14.00
CA ASN A 11 -1.11 2.66 15.21
C ASN A 11 -1.88 1.48 15.83
N THR A 12 -2.15 1.57 17.12
CA THR A 12 -3.04 0.63 17.82
C THR A 12 -4.48 1.16 17.81
N PRO A 13 -5.49 0.29 18.04
CA PRO A 13 -6.90 0.71 18.03
C PRO A 13 -7.25 1.84 19.02
N GLU A 14 -6.47 1.97 20.09
CA GLU A 14 -6.69 2.97 21.14
C GLU A 14 -6.11 4.35 20.79
N MET A 15 -5.31 4.43 19.72
CA MET A 15 -4.64 5.67 19.32
C MET A 15 -5.59 6.59 18.57
N THR A 16 -5.49 7.87 18.89
CA THR A 16 -6.11 8.96 18.14
C THR A 16 -5.18 9.41 17.03
N ALA A 17 -5.69 10.17 16.05
CA ALA A 17 -4.87 10.83 15.03
C ALA A 17 -3.70 11.62 15.67
N ALA A 18 -3.96 12.34 16.77
CA ALA A 18 -2.93 13.12 17.47
C ALA A 18 -1.83 12.24 18.06
N SER A 19 -2.18 11.14 18.73
CA SER A 19 -1.19 10.21 19.30
C SER A 19 -0.45 9.42 18.24
N SER A 20 -1.08 9.05 17.14
CA SER A 20 -0.43 8.40 15.98
C SER A 20 0.64 9.30 15.34
N ILE A 21 0.32 10.59 15.15
CA ILE A 21 1.29 11.58 14.66
C ILE A 21 2.45 11.75 15.66
N ALA A 22 2.14 11.87 16.96
CA ALA A 22 3.15 12.03 18.00
C ALA A 22 4.10 10.82 18.04
N GLN A 23 3.57 9.60 17.95
CA GLN A 23 4.35 8.36 17.89
C GLN A 23 5.27 8.36 16.67
N ALA A 24 4.73 8.60 15.46
CA ALA A 24 5.53 8.62 14.24
C ALA A 24 6.67 9.64 14.31
N ASN A 25 6.37 10.87 14.80
CA ASN A 25 7.36 11.93 14.94
C ASN A 25 8.42 11.63 16.00
N SER A 26 8.06 10.89 17.08
CA SER A 26 8.96 10.49 18.15
C SER A 26 9.89 9.34 17.75
N LEU A 27 9.36 8.31 17.09
CA LEU A 27 10.15 7.16 16.65
C LEU A 27 11.18 7.57 15.60
N GLY A 28 10.81 8.43 14.64
CA GLY A 28 11.69 8.87 13.58
C GLY A 28 11.98 7.78 12.53
N GLY A 29 12.74 8.16 11.49
CA GLY A 29 13.26 7.20 10.50
C GLY A 29 12.23 6.62 9.52
N PHE A 30 11.11 7.31 9.29
CA PHE A 30 10.12 6.91 8.29
C PHE A 30 10.31 7.68 6.98
N ASP A 31 9.99 7.01 5.87
CA ASP A 31 10.01 7.61 4.53
C ASP A 31 8.65 8.17 4.13
N PHE A 32 7.57 7.73 4.79
CA PHE A 32 6.21 8.13 4.46
C PHE A 32 5.23 7.92 5.63
N TYR A 33 4.23 8.80 5.73
CA TYR A 33 3.09 8.68 6.65
C TYR A 33 1.79 8.52 5.84
N LEU A 34 1.07 7.44 6.04
CA LEU A 34 -0.20 7.17 5.37
C LEU A 34 -1.32 6.98 6.38
N ALA A 35 -2.33 7.84 6.33
CA ALA A 35 -3.57 7.70 7.07
C ALA A 35 -4.66 7.13 6.15
N LEU A 36 -5.38 6.12 6.64
CA LEU A 36 -6.48 5.48 5.92
C LEU A 36 -7.77 5.69 6.72
N HIS A 37 -8.71 6.38 6.12
CA HIS A 37 -10.00 6.72 6.70
C HIS A 37 -11.14 6.39 5.73
N SER A 38 -12.36 6.45 6.22
CA SER A 38 -13.58 6.60 5.42
C SER A 38 -14.28 7.88 5.82
N ASN A 39 -14.76 8.61 4.83
CA ASN A 39 -15.40 9.91 4.99
C ASN A 39 -16.84 9.80 5.51
N ALA A 40 -17.36 10.89 6.03
CA ALA A 40 -18.77 11.07 6.32
C ALA A 40 -19.24 12.44 5.81
N SER A 41 -20.46 12.49 5.30
CA SER A 41 -21.11 13.74 4.94
C SER A 41 -21.53 14.53 6.19
N GLY A 42 -21.62 15.86 6.08
CA GLY A 42 -22.31 16.65 7.11
C GLY A 42 -23.79 16.30 7.18
N GLU A 43 -24.44 16.60 8.31
CA GLU A 43 -25.83 16.21 8.62
C GLU A 43 -26.83 16.48 7.48
N GLU A 44 -26.76 17.65 6.84
CA GLU A 44 -27.66 18.03 5.73
C GLU A 44 -27.40 17.24 4.42
N GLN A 45 -26.23 16.60 4.30
CA GLN A 45 -25.82 15.83 3.14
C GLN A 45 -25.65 14.34 3.43
N ALA A 46 -26.12 13.89 4.60
CA ALA A 46 -25.98 12.49 5.00
C ALA A 46 -26.48 11.53 3.91
N GLY A 47 -25.66 10.55 3.57
CA GLY A 47 -25.95 9.56 2.55
C GLY A 47 -25.87 10.02 1.09
N LYS A 48 -25.63 11.32 0.81
CA LYS A 48 -25.67 11.86 -0.56
C LYS A 48 -24.31 11.90 -1.26
N ASN A 49 -23.21 12.06 -0.50
CA ASN A 49 -21.88 12.16 -1.06
C ASN A 49 -21.28 10.78 -1.32
N ARG A 50 -20.46 10.71 -2.35
CA ARG A 50 -19.71 9.52 -2.75
C ARG A 50 -18.37 9.90 -3.33
N GLY A 51 -17.39 9.03 -3.20
CA GLY A 51 -16.10 9.21 -3.86
C GLY A 51 -14.92 9.01 -2.92
N ILE A 52 -13.75 8.98 -3.49
CA ILE A 52 -12.47 8.86 -2.80
C ILE A 52 -11.74 10.18 -2.89
N ILE A 53 -11.17 10.64 -1.78
CA ILE A 53 -10.36 11.86 -1.74
C ILE A 53 -9.00 11.52 -1.16
N VAL A 54 -7.94 11.83 -1.88
CA VAL A 54 -6.57 11.71 -1.36
C VAL A 54 -6.04 13.10 -1.02
N PHE A 55 -5.90 13.36 0.27
CA PHE A 55 -5.42 14.64 0.78
C PHE A 55 -3.91 14.70 0.87
N TYR A 56 -3.36 15.90 0.58
CA TYR A 56 -1.95 16.21 0.72
C TYR A 56 -1.73 17.64 1.26
N TYR A 57 -0.55 17.91 1.82
CA TYR A 57 -0.23 19.27 2.27
C TYR A 57 0.21 20.14 1.09
N PRO A 58 -0.29 21.39 0.95
CA PRO A 58 -0.12 22.19 -0.27
C PRO A 58 1.34 22.44 -0.70
N THR A 59 2.26 22.55 0.27
CA THR A 59 3.68 22.82 -0.01
C THR A 59 4.52 21.54 -0.11
N SER A 60 3.92 20.35 0.08
CA SER A 60 4.60 19.07 -0.05
C SER A 60 4.52 18.56 -1.49
N SER A 61 5.57 18.73 -2.27
CA SER A 61 5.69 18.16 -3.63
C SER A 61 5.61 16.64 -3.62
N ASP A 62 6.26 16.00 -2.65
CA ASP A 62 6.25 14.54 -2.50
C ASP A 62 4.89 14.02 -2.07
N GLY A 63 4.23 14.69 -1.12
CA GLY A 63 2.86 14.36 -0.73
C GLY A 63 1.87 14.52 -1.90
N LYS A 64 2.01 15.56 -2.72
CA LYS A 64 1.20 15.75 -3.92
C LYS A 64 1.44 14.63 -4.95
N ARG A 65 2.70 14.32 -5.25
CA ARG A 65 3.07 13.23 -6.17
C ARG A 65 2.50 11.89 -5.72
N ALA A 66 2.64 11.56 -4.44
CA ALA A 66 2.08 10.33 -3.90
C ALA A 66 0.54 10.30 -3.97
N ALA A 67 -0.14 11.43 -3.67
CA ALA A 67 -1.59 11.54 -3.77
C ALA A 67 -2.09 11.28 -5.20
N GLU A 68 -1.40 11.81 -6.21
CA GLU A 68 -1.73 11.59 -7.62
C GLU A 68 -1.57 10.11 -8.01
N LEU A 69 -0.53 9.43 -7.53
CA LEU A 69 -0.29 8.01 -7.75
C LEU A 69 -1.38 7.15 -7.08
N PHE A 70 -1.71 7.41 -5.81
CA PHE A 70 -2.79 6.71 -5.13
C PHE A 70 -4.13 6.90 -5.84
N ALA A 71 -4.46 8.14 -6.22
CA ALA A 71 -5.71 8.43 -6.92
C ALA A 71 -5.76 7.72 -8.29
N ALA A 72 -4.65 7.66 -9.03
CA ALA A 72 -4.58 6.97 -10.32
C ALA A 72 -4.91 5.47 -10.17
N GLN A 73 -4.32 4.80 -9.18
CA GLN A 73 -4.57 3.38 -8.92
C GLN A 73 -5.98 3.11 -8.39
N LEU A 74 -6.50 3.98 -7.51
CA LEU A 74 -7.85 3.85 -6.95
C LEU A 74 -8.94 4.08 -8.00
N ARG A 75 -8.71 4.93 -9.02
CA ARG A 75 -9.63 5.09 -10.16
C ARG A 75 -9.83 3.79 -10.96
N MET A 76 -8.87 2.89 -10.94
CA MET A 76 -8.97 1.62 -11.67
C MET A 76 -9.90 0.61 -10.99
N VAL A 77 -10.17 0.77 -9.70
CA VAL A 77 -10.96 -0.18 -8.91
C VAL A 77 -12.26 0.40 -8.35
N TYR A 78 -12.35 1.71 -8.21
CA TYR A 78 -13.56 2.38 -7.71
C TYR A 78 -14.61 2.53 -8.81
N PRO A 79 -15.92 2.25 -8.54
CA PRO A 79 -16.96 2.22 -9.57
C PRO A 79 -17.27 3.57 -10.21
N LEU A 80 -16.88 4.67 -9.58
CA LEU A 80 -17.06 6.04 -10.09
C LEU A 80 -15.70 6.74 -10.21
N PRO A 81 -14.86 6.40 -11.21
CA PRO A 81 -13.49 6.91 -11.34
C PRO A 81 -13.38 8.45 -11.32
N ALA A 82 -14.38 9.12 -11.91
CA ALA A 82 -14.45 10.59 -11.91
C ALA A 82 -14.63 11.22 -10.50
N LYS A 83 -15.07 10.42 -9.53
CA LYS A 83 -15.20 10.82 -8.11
C LYS A 83 -13.97 10.47 -7.26
N VAL A 84 -12.90 10.00 -7.86
CA VAL A 84 -11.61 9.82 -7.18
C VAL A 84 -10.75 11.05 -7.45
N THR A 85 -10.53 11.85 -6.42
CA THR A 85 -9.88 13.16 -6.52
C THR A 85 -8.68 13.29 -5.58
N THR A 86 -7.82 14.25 -5.85
CA THR A 86 -6.79 14.71 -4.93
C THR A 86 -7.13 16.10 -4.44
N GLN A 87 -6.85 16.40 -3.17
CA GLN A 87 -7.17 17.71 -2.59
C GLN A 87 -6.07 18.18 -1.64
N ALA A 88 -5.62 19.42 -1.84
CA ALA A 88 -4.73 20.07 -0.89
C ALA A 88 -5.48 20.48 0.37
N THR A 89 -4.85 20.30 1.54
CA THR A 89 -5.44 20.70 2.82
C THR A 89 -4.40 21.21 3.81
N THR A 90 -4.78 22.21 4.59
CA THR A 90 -3.99 22.76 5.71
C THR A 90 -4.61 22.43 7.07
N THR A 91 -5.81 21.83 7.10
CA THR A 91 -6.59 21.60 8.32
C THR A 91 -6.41 20.20 8.90
N LEU A 92 -6.21 19.18 8.05
CA LEU A 92 -6.04 17.80 8.52
C LEU A 92 -4.69 17.60 9.20
N GLY A 93 -4.73 17.22 10.48
CA GLY A 93 -3.55 17.03 11.29
C GLY A 93 -2.59 15.98 10.75
N GLU A 94 -3.12 14.85 10.26
CA GLU A 94 -2.36 13.72 9.73
C GLU A 94 -1.70 13.99 8.36
N VAL A 95 -2.06 15.08 7.72
CA VAL A 95 -1.40 15.55 6.50
C VAL A 95 -0.37 16.64 6.80
N ARG A 96 -0.65 17.50 7.82
CA ARG A 96 0.14 18.69 8.13
C ARG A 96 1.27 18.45 9.13
N ARG A 97 1.08 17.58 10.12
CA ARG A 97 1.95 17.46 11.30
C ARG A 97 3.03 16.37 11.24
N PRO A 98 2.89 15.30 10.44
CA PRO A 98 3.99 14.36 10.26
C PRO A 98 5.22 15.08 9.71
N ARG A 99 6.42 14.64 10.15
CA ARG A 99 7.71 15.16 9.68
C ARG A 99 8.13 14.56 8.32
N TYR A 100 7.29 13.73 7.75
CA TYR A 100 7.50 12.95 6.52
C TYR A 100 6.49 13.38 5.46
N PRO A 101 6.73 13.09 4.17
CA PRO A 101 5.67 13.15 3.18
C PRO A 101 4.45 12.38 3.66
N ALA A 102 3.27 12.99 3.59
CA ALA A 102 2.08 12.44 4.21
C ALA A 102 0.86 12.58 3.30
N ASN A 103 0.03 11.53 3.29
CA ASN A 103 -1.30 11.56 2.70
C ASN A 103 -2.33 10.99 3.67
N LEU A 104 -3.56 11.47 3.52
CA LEU A 104 -4.74 10.88 4.11
C LEU A 104 -5.68 10.50 2.97
N ILE A 105 -6.09 9.23 2.95
CA ILE A 105 -7.05 8.71 1.98
C ILE A 105 -8.39 8.53 2.66
N GLU A 106 -9.39 9.27 2.19
CA GLU A 106 -10.80 9.02 2.50
C GLU A 106 -11.33 8.01 1.47
N LEU A 107 -11.41 6.75 1.88
CA LEU A 107 -11.77 5.62 1.02
C LEU A 107 -13.30 5.47 0.90
N GLY A 108 -13.95 6.45 0.27
CA GLY A 108 -15.42 6.48 0.16
C GLY A 108 -16.11 7.06 1.40
N TYR A 109 -17.43 7.19 1.33
CA TYR A 109 -18.27 7.73 2.39
C TYR A 109 -19.01 6.59 3.10
N HIS A 110 -18.69 6.35 4.39
CA HIS A 110 -19.31 5.26 5.15
C HIS A 110 -20.77 5.51 5.51
N ASP A 111 -21.25 6.76 5.44
CA ASP A 111 -22.66 7.12 5.58
C ASP A 111 -23.47 6.93 4.27
N ASN A 112 -22.81 6.69 3.14
CA ASN A 112 -23.46 6.35 1.88
C ASN A 112 -23.50 4.83 1.69
N TYR A 113 -24.67 4.26 1.48
CA TYR A 113 -24.86 2.81 1.36
C TYR A 113 -24.00 2.16 0.28
N ASP A 114 -23.91 2.75 -0.90
CA ASP A 114 -23.15 2.17 -2.00
C ASP A 114 -21.64 2.21 -1.76
N ASP A 115 -21.14 3.31 -1.15
CA ASP A 115 -19.71 3.42 -0.82
C ASP A 115 -19.34 2.50 0.34
N ALA A 116 -20.15 2.45 1.41
CA ALA A 116 -19.93 1.53 2.51
C ALA A 116 -19.87 0.07 2.03
N ARG A 117 -20.86 -0.31 1.19
CA ARG A 117 -20.90 -1.66 0.61
C ARG A 117 -19.73 -1.93 -0.34
N TRP A 118 -19.30 -0.91 -1.12
CA TRP A 118 -18.13 -1.07 -1.97
C TRP A 118 -16.87 -1.29 -1.14
N ILE A 119 -16.66 -0.53 -0.07
CA ILE A 119 -15.53 -0.69 0.85
C ILE A 119 -15.50 -2.12 1.39
N GLU A 120 -16.61 -2.59 1.98
CA GLU A 120 -16.69 -3.92 2.58
C GLU A 120 -16.38 -5.05 1.60
N ASN A 121 -16.85 -4.93 0.36
CA ASN A 121 -16.70 -5.99 -0.65
C ASN A 121 -15.40 -5.90 -1.47
N ASN A 122 -14.62 -4.82 -1.36
CA ASN A 122 -13.45 -4.57 -2.21
C ASN A 122 -12.18 -4.22 -1.42
N LEU A 123 -12.07 -4.62 -0.14
CA LEU A 123 -10.90 -4.33 0.70
C LEU A 123 -9.59 -4.76 0.04
N ASP A 124 -9.54 -5.97 -0.53
CA ASP A 124 -8.34 -6.48 -1.20
C ASP A 124 -7.98 -5.67 -2.45
N ALA A 125 -8.96 -5.30 -3.26
CA ALA A 125 -8.74 -4.49 -4.46
C ALA A 125 -8.25 -3.09 -4.11
N ALA A 126 -8.86 -2.45 -3.11
CA ALA A 126 -8.45 -1.15 -2.59
C ALA A 126 -7.04 -1.20 -1.99
N ALA A 127 -6.74 -2.23 -1.17
CA ALA A 127 -5.42 -2.43 -0.59
C ALA A 127 -4.34 -2.63 -1.67
N GLN A 128 -4.63 -3.41 -2.71
CA GLN A 128 -3.71 -3.59 -3.83
C GLN A 128 -3.51 -2.29 -4.62
N ALA A 129 -4.55 -1.51 -4.85
CA ALA A 129 -4.45 -0.20 -5.52
C ALA A 129 -3.55 0.76 -4.71
N ILE A 130 -3.76 0.85 -3.39
CA ILE A 130 -2.92 1.67 -2.50
C ILE A 130 -1.46 1.17 -2.51
N ALA A 131 -1.25 -0.16 -2.42
CA ALA A 131 0.08 -0.74 -2.47
C ALA A 131 0.79 -0.48 -3.81
N ARG A 132 0.07 -0.49 -4.95
CA ARG A 132 0.62 -0.10 -6.27
C ARG A 132 1.06 1.35 -6.27
N GLY A 133 0.22 2.27 -5.79
CA GLY A 133 0.58 3.69 -5.66
C GLY A 133 1.82 3.89 -4.80
N LEU A 134 1.92 3.18 -3.67
CA LEU A 134 3.07 3.27 -2.77
C LEU A 134 4.35 2.71 -3.40
N THR A 135 4.28 1.54 -4.05
CA THR A 135 5.44 0.96 -4.73
C THR A 135 5.90 1.81 -5.91
N GLU A 136 4.98 2.41 -6.66
CA GLU A 136 5.30 3.36 -7.73
C GLU A 136 5.96 4.63 -7.18
N TYR A 137 5.47 5.14 -6.04
CA TYR A 137 6.08 6.28 -5.35
C TYR A 137 7.54 6.03 -4.97
N PHE A 138 7.87 4.84 -4.47
CA PHE A 138 9.22 4.45 -4.07
C PHE A 138 10.08 3.86 -5.20
N GLY A 139 9.54 3.71 -6.41
CA GLY A 139 10.25 3.07 -7.53
C GLY A 139 10.48 1.57 -7.32
N LEU A 140 9.61 0.91 -6.55
CA LEU A 140 9.66 -0.52 -6.26
C LEU A 140 8.76 -1.32 -7.21
N PRO A 141 9.08 -2.58 -7.53
CA PRO A 141 8.19 -3.43 -8.29
C PRO A 141 6.93 -3.77 -7.46
N PHE A 142 5.75 -3.67 -8.07
CA PHE A 142 4.55 -4.21 -7.45
C PHE A 142 4.49 -5.72 -7.64
N ILE A 143 4.63 -6.48 -6.55
CA ILE A 143 4.54 -7.93 -6.56
C ILE A 143 3.05 -8.33 -6.47
N THR A 144 2.51 -8.89 -7.55
CA THR A 144 1.12 -9.36 -7.55
C THR A 144 0.96 -10.52 -6.57
N PRO A 145 0.07 -10.41 -5.56
CA PRO A 145 -0.20 -11.50 -4.63
C PRO A 145 -0.80 -12.70 -5.38
N LEU A 146 -0.41 -13.91 -4.97
CA LEU A 146 -1.00 -15.16 -5.44
C LEU A 146 -1.56 -15.92 -4.24
N THR A 147 -2.59 -16.74 -4.46
CA THR A 147 -2.96 -17.75 -3.47
C THR A 147 -1.73 -18.63 -3.23
N PRO A 148 -1.26 -18.78 -1.98
CA PRO A 148 -0.03 -19.53 -1.70
C PRO A 148 -0.11 -20.96 -2.22
N TRP A 149 0.93 -21.42 -2.89
CA TRP A 149 1.05 -22.79 -3.37
C TRP A 149 2.45 -23.36 -3.16
N GLN A 150 2.54 -24.70 -3.10
CA GLN A 150 3.81 -25.39 -2.93
C GLN A 150 4.48 -25.60 -4.30
N GLY A 151 5.70 -25.15 -4.43
CA GLY A 151 6.56 -25.36 -5.58
C GLY A 151 7.82 -26.16 -5.25
N ALA A 152 8.56 -26.49 -6.28
CA ALA A 152 9.90 -27.08 -6.14
C ALA A 152 10.84 -26.38 -7.13
N VAL A 153 12.04 -26.09 -6.66
CA VAL A 153 13.13 -25.59 -7.51
C VAL A 153 13.48 -26.63 -8.55
N ARG A 154 13.66 -26.20 -9.81
CA ARG A 154 14.17 -27.03 -10.89
C ARG A 154 15.33 -26.31 -11.57
N THR A 155 16.47 -26.94 -11.62
CA THR A 155 17.64 -26.45 -12.32
C THR A 155 18.04 -27.44 -13.40
N PRO A 156 18.46 -26.98 -14.62
CA PRO A 156 18.70 -27.85 -15.77
C PRO A 156 19.74 -28.95 -15.55
N GLN A 157 20.59 -28.80 -14.56
CA GLN A 157 21.77 -29.71 -14.34
C GLN A 157 21.91 -30.13 -12.88
N GLY A 158 20.84 -30.07 -12.08
CA GLY A 158 20.90 -30.45 -10.66
C GLY A 158 21.71 -29.50 -9.78
N GLY A 159 21.92 -28.26 -10.22
CA GLY A 159 22.66 -27.23 -9.48
C GLY A 159 21.82 -26.54 -8.40
N SER A 160 22.13 -25.28 -8.13
CA SER A 160 21.38 -24.44 -7.21
C SER A 160 20.85 -23.19 -7.89
N LEU A 161 19.68 -22.74 -7.45
CA LEU A 161 19.06 -21.47 -7.87
C LEU A 161 19.36 -20.39 -6.83
N ASN A 162 19.75 -19.21 -7.28
CA ASN A 162 19.94 -18.07 -6.39
C ASN A 162 18.59 -17.55 -5.89
N LEU A 163 18.40 -17.54 -4.58
CA LEU A 163 17.35 -16.75 -3.93
C LEU A 163 17.89 -15.32 -3.72
N ARG A 164 17.16 -14.33 -4.17
CA ARG A 164 17.61 -12.93 -4.13
C ARG A 164 16.72 -12.07 -3.25
N ALA A 165 17.30 -11.00 -2.70
CA ALA A 165 16.58 -10.04 -1.85
C ALA A 165 15.46 -9.27 -2.59
N ALA A 166 15.59 -9.11 -3.92
CA ALA A 166 14.61 -8.42 -4.77
C ALA A 166 14.60 -9.05 -6.17
N PRO A 167 13.55 -8.81 -6.98
CA PRO A 167 13.54 -9.25 -8.37
C PRO A 167 14.61 -8.53 -9.18
N GLY A 168 15.42 -9.31 -9.90
CA GLY A 168 16.51 -8.81 -10.75
C GLY A 168 17.84 -9.51 -10.49
N THR A 169 18.61 -9.69 -11.55
CA THR A 169 19.89 -10.42 -11.50
C THR A 169 21.00 -9.65 -10.76
N ARG A 170 20.80 -8.35 -10.53
CA ARG A 170 21.72 -7.48 -9.77
C ARG A 170 21.43 -7.44 -8.27
N ALA A 171 20.27 -7.95 -7.83
CA ALA A 171 19.92 -8.00 -6.42
C ALA A 171 20.80 -9.02 -5.68
N ASP A 172 21.06 -8.75 -4.40
CA ASP A 172 21.89 -9.59 -3.55
C ASP A 172 21.34 -11.02 -3.46
N VAL A 173 22.25 -11.99 -3.47
CA VAL A 173 21.92 -13.40 -3.24
C VAL A 173 21.85 -13.63 -1.73
N VAL A 174 20.65 -13.96 -1.23
CA VAL A 174 20.41 -14.20 0.21
C VAL A 174 20.51 -15.69 0.59
N ALA A 175 20.29 -16.58 -0.38
CA ALA A 175 20.44 -18.02 -0.20
C ALA A 175 20.65 -18.74 -1.54
N LEU A 176 21.12 -19.99 -1.46
CA LEU A 176 21.15 -20.93 -2.59
C LEU A 176 20.10 -22.02 -2.36
N LEU A 177 19.21 -22.19 -3.31
CA LEU A 177 18.17 -23.21 -3.28
C LEU A 177 18.63 -24.41 -4.13
N PRO A 178 18.88 -25.61 -3.57
CA PRO A 178 19.27 -26.77 -4.36
C PRO A 178 18.13 -27.24 -5.27
N ASP A 179 18.46 -27.97 -6.31
CA ASP A 179 17.44 -28.61 -7.15
C ASP A 179 16.55 -29.51 -6.31
N GLY A 180 15.24 -29.46 -6.56
CA GLY A 180 14.22 -30.15 -5.77
C GLY A 180 13.81 -29.47 -4.46
N ALA A 181 14.47 -28.38 -4.04
CA ALA A 181 14.09 -27.64 -2.82
C ALA A 181 12.63 -27.23 -2.85
N LYS A 182 11.90 -27.48 -1.75
CA LYS A 182 10.50 -27.10 -1.61
C LYS A 182 10.39 -25.63 -1.21
N VAL A 183 9.49 -24.91 -1.86
CA VAL A 183 9.23 -23.49 -1.61
C VAL A 183 7.71 -23.25 -1.55
N THR A 184 7.31 -22.26 -0.76
CA THR A 184 5.94 -21.72 -0.83
C THR A 184 5.95 -20.45 -1.67
N VAL A 185 5.15 -20.39 -2.72
CA VAL A 185 5.05 -19.23 -3.61
C VAL A 185 3.92 -18.34 -3.11
N TYR A 186 4.19 -17.04 -2.95
CA TYR A 186 3.26 -16.04 -2.42
C TYR A 186 2.89 -14.93 -3.41
N GLY A 187 3.74 -14.69 -4.41
CA GLY A 187 3.51 -13.59 -5.34
C GLY A 187 4.38 -13.67 -6.58
N ARG A 188 4.08 -12.80 -7.56
CA ARG A 188 4.79 -12.74 -8.84
C ARG A 188 5.04 -11.32 -9.30
N TYR A 189 6.22 -11.09 -9.84
CA TYR A 189 6.57 -9.90 -10.61
C TYR A 189 7.33 -10.33 -11.88
N GLN A 190 6.72 -10.14 -13.05
CA GLN A 190 7.26 -10.63 -14.33
C GLN A 190 7.61 -12.13 -14.26
N GLU A 191 8.87 -12.49 -14.41
CA GLU A 191 9.38 -13.86 -14.33
C GLU A 191 9.86 -14.26 -12.92
N TRP A 192 9.76 -13.34 -11.94
CA TRP A 192 10.19 -13.56 -10.56
C TRP A 192 9.05 -13.98 -9.66
N TYR A 193 9.33 -14.89 -8.76
CA TYR A 193 8.39 -15.30 -7.72
C TYR A 193 8.91 -14.89 -6.34
N THR A 194 8.00 -14.39 -5.50
CA THR A 194 8.27 -14.24 -4.07
C THR A 194 8.00 -15.57 -3.40
N VAL A 195 9.00 -16.10 -2.73
CA VAL A 195 8.93 -17.44 -2.13
C VAL A 195 9.40 -17.43 -0.67
N GLY A 196 8.83 -18.33 0.14
CA GLY A 196 9.35 -18.74 1.43
C GLY A 196 10.14 -20.04 1.27
N TYR A 197 11.30 -20.13 1.94
CA TYR A 197 12.16 -21.27 1.98
C TYR A 197 12.68 -21.50 3.40
N ASN A 198 12.44 -22.68 3.96
CA ASN A 198 12.81 -23.04 5.34
C ASN A 198 12.20 -22.15 6.45
N GLY A 199 10.95 -21.68 6.25
CA GLY A 199 10.20 -20.87 7.21
C GLY A 199 10.18 -19.40 6.88
#